data_813b26b105509fb255e6f9d54e076108
#
_entry.id   813b26b105509fb255e6f9d54e076108
#
_cell.length_a   1.000
_cell.length_b   1.000
_cell.length_c   1.000
_cell.angle_alpha   90.00
_cell.angle_beta   90.00
_cell.angle_gamma   90.00
#
_symmetry.space_group_name_H-M   'P 1'
#
loop_
_entity.id
_entity.type
_entity.pdbx_description
1 polymer ?
#
loop_
_entity_poly.entity_id
_entity_poly.type
_entity_poly.pdbx_seq_one_letter_code
_entity_poly.pdbx_strand_id
1 'polypeptide(L)'
;MTNPETGYEKAHRQVEQIFRQFFPARGMVTREGQIRLCHMMLDALFGLDVALCDAGVGLGKTYAYLVACVLWQLQRPRQMQRPVVISTASVALQSAILTEYIPFLSNILIQNGYIQKPICAVLRKGKERFACDRRLLIRQKQIGIRGERFRRRAAALRAANQCLDLDLLPGISRHDRRLICVPERCSRSCILHSDCRYRQYLKDSNGASVTIQVCNHNYLLADAAHR
;
A
#
# COMPACT_ATOMS: atom_id res chain seq x y z
N MET A 1 12.85 41.66 -3.48
CA MET A 1 12.53 40.43 -4.22
C MET A 1 12.53 39.31 -3.21
N THR A 2 11.37 38.78 -2.85
CA THR A 2 11.26 37.62 -1.95
C THR A 2 11.81 36.40 -2.66
N ASN A 3 12.77 35.72 -2.02
CA ASN A 3 13.31 34.47 -2.54
C ASN A 3 12.14 33.46 -2.73
N PRO A 4 12.06 32.72 -3.83
CA PRO A 4 10.97 31.75 -4.01
C PRO A 4 11.00 30.72 -2.90
N GLU A 5 9.83 30.44 -2.32
CA GLU A 5 9.64 29.46 -1.25
C GLU A 5 10.19 28.09 -1.68
N THR A 6 11.04 27.50 -0.87
CA THR A 6 11.58 26.16 -1.13
C THR A 6 10.51 25.07 -0.96
N GLY A 7 10.68 23.91 -1.58
CA GLY A 7 9.78 22.77 -1.39
C GLY A 7 9.70 22.32 0.08
N TYR A 8 10.79 22.48 0.83
CA TYR A 8 10.85 22.21 2.27
C TYR A 8 9.93 23.17 3.04
N GLU A 9 10.11 24.46 2.91
CA GLU A 9 9.30 25.50 3.57
C GLU A 9 7.82 25.35 3.23
N LYS A 10 7.51 25.09 1.96
CA LYS A 10 6.16 24.86 1.48
C LYS A 10 5.53 23.64 2.17
N ALA A 11 6.24 22.51 2.28
CA ALA A 11 5.74 21.32 2.93
C ALA A 11 5.41 21.57 4.41
N HIS A 12 6.31 22.26 5.13
CA HIS A 12 6.09 22.61 6.55
C HIS A 12 4.89 23.55 6.75
N ARG A 13 4.73 24.54 5.91
CA ARG A 13 3.54 25.42 5.92
C ARG A 13 2.25 24.63 5.62
N GLN A 14 2.33 23.68 4.70
CA GLN A 14 1.20 22.81 4.38
C GLN A 14 0.79 21.88 5.53
N VAL A 15 1.74 21.41 6.36
CA VAL A 15 1.43 20.67 7.60
C VAL A 15 0.54 21.51 8.51
N GLU A 16 0.92 22.76 8.78
CA GLU A 16 0.15 23.67 9.64
C GLU A 16 -1.30 23.86 9.11
N GLN A 17 -1.44 24.06 7.79
CA GLN A 17 -2.75 24.21 7.17
C GLN A 17 -3.62 22.95 7.31
N ILE A 18 -3.04 21.77 7.05
CA ILE A 18 -3.77 20.49 7.13
C ILE A 18 -4.25 20.23 8.56
N PHE A 19 -3.37 20.34 9.55
CA PHE A 19 -3.71 19.96 10.92
C PHE A 19 -4.48 21.03 11.69
N ARG A 20 -4.31 22.32 11.39
CA ARG A 20 -4.96 23.41 12.10
C ARG A 20 -6.23 23.94 11.41
N GLN A 21 -6.39 23.69 10.11
CA GLN A 21 -7.53 24.21 9.36
C GLN A 21 -8.35 23.08 8.74
N PHE A 22 -7.77 22.22 7.93
CA PHE A 22 -8.53 21.26 7.13
C PHE A 22 -9.06 20.07 7.95
N PHE A 23 -8.26 19.53 8.85
CA PHE A 23 -8.69 18.45 9.73
C PHE A 23 -9.77 18.90 10.72
N PRO A 24 -9.65 20.05 11.42
CA PRO A 24 -10.70 20.57 12.27
C PRO A 24 -12.00 20.89 11.53
N ALA A 25 -11.94 21.38 10.30
CA ALA A 25 -13.11 21.57 9.46
C ALA A 25 -13.88 20.26 9.15
N ARG A 26 -13.29 19.10 9.43
CA ARG A 26 -13.87 17.75 9.32
C ARG A 26 -14.12 17.10 10.68
N GLY A 27 -14.15 17.88 11.76
CA GLY A 27 -14.43 17.41 13.11
C GLY A 27 -13.25 16.73 13.83
N MET A 28 -12.03 16.79 13.26
CA MET A 28 -10.85 16.25 13.93
C MET A 28 -10.26 17.26 14.93
N VAL A 29 -9.79 16.75 16.07
CA VAL A 29 -9.17 17.60 17.10
C VAL A 29 -7.70 17.86 16.73
N THR A 30 -7.31 19.14 16.77
CA THR A 30 -5.89 19.54 16.63
C THR A 30 -5.08 19.03 17.81
N ARG A 31 -3.95 18.39 17.53
CA ARG A 31 -3.01 17.87 18.54
C ARG A 31 -1.60 18.35 18.22
N GLU A 32 -1.04 19.19 19.07
CA GLU A 32 0.30 19.76 18.88
C GLU A 32 1.40 18.70 18.75
N GLY A 33 1.31 17.60 19.51
CA GLY A 33 2.25 16.49 19.40
C GLY A 33 2.18 15.79 18.02
N GLN A 34 1.00 15.72 17.40
CA GLN A 34 0.84 15.16 16.05
C GLN A 34 1.48 16.06 14.98
N ILE A 35 1.30 17.36 15.10
CA ILE A 35 1.90 18.36 14.20
C ILE A 35 3.42 18.30 14.31
N ARG A 36 3.95 18.33 15.54
CA ARG A 36 5.39 18.21 15.81
C ARG A 36 5.98 16.94 15.23
N LEU A 37 5.30 15.80 15.43
CA LEU A 37 5.72 14.52 14.86
C LEU A 37 5.77 14.57 13.32
N CYS A 38 4.79 15.20 12.69
CA CYS A 38 4.77 15.36 11.24
C CYS A 38 5.94 16.20 10.73
N HIS A 39 6.26 17.30 11.40
CA HIS A 39 7.43 18.14 11.08
C HIS A 39 8.74 17.37 11.22
N MET A 40 8.95 16.65 12.33
CA MET A 40 10.15 15.82 12.52
C MET A 40 10.32 14.75 11.43
N MET A 41 9.21 14.14 10.99
CA MET A 41 9.24 13.17 9.89
C MET A 41 9.57 13.84 8.55
N LEU A 42 9.06 15.04 8.29
CA LEU A 42 9.42 15.82 7.10
C LEU A 42 10.90 16.18 7.10
N ASP A 43 11.44 16.63 8.24
CA ASP A 43 12.87 16.94 8.37
C ASP A 43 13.73 15.73 7.99
N ALA A 44 13.41 14.55 8.52
CA ALA A 44 14.13 13.32 8.18
C ALA A 44 13.98 12.94 6.69
N LEU A 45 12.79 13.10 6.12
CA LEU A 45 12.56 12.79 4.70
C LEU A 45 13.30 13.74 3.75
N PHE A 46 13.37 15.02 4.07
CA PHE A 46 14.11 16.01 3.27
C PHE A 46 15.62 15.89 3.45
N GLY A 47 16.08 15.62 4.70
CA GLY A 47 17.47 15.37 5.03
C GLY A 47 18.01 14.03 4.55
N LEU A 48 17.14 13.09 4.14
CA LEU A 48 17.47 11.68 3.86
C LEU A 48 18.11 10.98 5.07
N ASP A 49 17.65 11.37 6.27
CA ASP A 49 18.15 10.89 7.56
C ASP A 49 17.25 9.82 8.18
N VAL A 50 17.72 9.23 9.27
CA VAL A 50 16.95 8.32 10.11
C VAL A 50 16.39 9.06 11.31
N ALA A 51 15.06 9.03 11.49
CA ALA A 51 14.42 9.55 12.70
C ALA A 51 13.86 8.42 13.55
N LEU A 52 14.17 8.43 14.85
CA LEU A 52 13.51 7.61 15.86
C LEU A 52 12.51 8.48 16.61
N CYS A 53 11.22 8.19 16.44
CA CYS A 53 10.14 8.98 17.04
C CYS A 53 9.37 8.13 18.03
N ASP A 54 9.49 8.45 19.32
CA ASP A 54 8.62 7.89 20.35
C ASP A 54 7.38 8.78 20.50
N ALA A 55 6.22 8.17 20.31
CA ALA A 55 4.95 8.88 20.33
C ALA A 55 3.89 8.05 21.03
N GLY A 56 3.24 8.61 22.04
CA GLY A 56 2.22 7.96 22.84
C GLY A 56 1.01 7.46 22.06
N VAL A 57 0.25 6.56 22.67
CA VAL A 57 -1.02 6.06 22.10
C VAL A 57 -2.02 7.22 21.98
N GLY A 58 -2.81 7.26 20.92
CA GLY A 58 -3.83 8.30 20.73
C GLY A 58 -3.31 9.62 20.13
N LEU A 59 -2.00 9.79 19.92
CA LEU A 59 -1.43 11.00 19.34
C LEU A 59 -1.87 11.27 17.88
N GLY A 60 -2.35 10.23 17.16
CA GLY A 60 -2.70 10.36 15.76
C GLY A 60 -1.52 10.12 14.80
N LYS A 61 -0.57 9.27 15.19
CA LYS A 61 0.65 8.93 14.43
C LYS A 61 0.40 8.63 12.96
N THR A 62 -0.69 7.93 12.66
CA THR A 62 -1.02 7.50 11.30
C THR A 62 -1.15 8.68 10.34
N TYR A 63 -1.89 9.71 10.71
CA TYR A 63 -1.99 10.91 9.87
C TYR A 63 -0.68 11.70 9.84
N ALA A 64 0.09 11.72 10.94
CA ALA A 64 1.37 12.42 10.94
C ALA A 64 2.32 11.89 9.86
N TYR A 65 2.55 10.56 9.80
CA TYR A 65 3.43 10.00 8.78
C TYR A 65 2.81 10.00 7.38
N LEU A 66 1.50 9.80 7.23
CA LEU A 66 0.85 9.85 5.92
C LEU A 66 0.94 11.25 5.30
N VAL A 67 0.67 12.29 6.08
CA VAL A 67 0.79 13.69 5.63
C VAL A 67 2.24 14.00 5.26
N ALA A 68 3.22 13.67 6.13
CA ALA A 68 4.63 13.88 5.86
C ALA A 68 5.08 13.21 4.55
N CYS A 69 4.74 11.93 4.36
CA CYS A 69 5.10 11.17 3.15
C CYS A 69 4.49 11.77 1.88
N VAL A 70 3.22 12.16 1.93
CA VAL A 70 2.54 12.73 0.75
C VAL A 70 3.09 14.12 0.43
N LEU A 71 3.24 14.99 1.42
CA LEU A 71 3.77 16.33 1.20
C LEU A 71 5.21 16.30 0.67
N TRP A 72 6.05 15.45 1.25
CA TRP A 72 7.41 15.25 0.73
C TRP A 72 7.42 14.82 -0.73
N GLN A 73 6.56 13.87 -1.14
CA GLN A 73 6.47 13.45 -2.54
C GLN A 73 5.98 14.57 -3.46
N LEU A 74 5.03 15.39 -3.02
CA LEU A 74 4.50 16.49 -3.83
C LEU A 74 5.55 17.56 -4.14
N GLN A 75 6.60 17.70 -3.31
CA GLN A 75 7.70 18.64 -3.56
C GLN A 75 8.80 18.04 -4.45
N ARG A 76 8.74 16.76 -4.82
CA ARG A 76 9.76 16.13 -5.67
C ARG A 76 9.36 16.17 -7.15
N PRO A 77 10.34 16.37 -8.07
CA PRO A 77 10.10 16.19 -9.50
C PRO A 77 9.51 14.82 -9.81
N ARG A 78 8.55 14.75 -10.73
CA ARG A 78 7.85 13.48 -11.07
C ARG A 78 8.80 12.35 -11.44
N GLN A 79 9.90 12.66 -12.13
CA GLN A 79 10.92 11.67 -12.53
C GLN A 79 11.65 11.05 -11.33
N MET A 80 11.69 11.75 -10.19
CA MET A 80 12.34 11.33 -8.95
C MET A 80 11.37 10.71 -7.94
N GLN A 81 10.06 10.73 -8.23
CA GLN A 81 9.08 10.14 -7.33
C GLN A 81 9.20 8.63 -7.35
N ARG A 82 9.35 8.05 -6.16
CA ARG A 82 9.30 6.61 -5.89
C ARG A 82 8.25 6.37 -4.81
N PRO A 83 7.53 5.24 -4.82
CA PRO A 83 6.59 4.94 -3.75
C PRO A 83 7.27 5.00 -2.38
N VAL A 84 6.62 5.67 -1.42
CA VAL A 84 7.03 5.57 -0.02
C VAL A 84 6.52 4.25 0.55
N VAL A 85 7.39 3.52 1.22
CA VAL A 85 7.04 2.24 1.82
C VAL A 85 6.66 2.43 3.29
N ILE A 86 5.45 2.05 3.66
CA ILE A 86 4.97 2.02 5.04
C ILE A 86 4.88 0.57 5.48
N SER A 87 5.65 0.22 6.51
CA SER A 87 5.67 -1.13 7.06
C SER A 87 5.08 -1.16 8.46
N THR A 88 4.15 -2.08 8.72
CA THR A 88 3.54 -2.30 10.04
C THR A 88 3.26 -3.77 10.29
N ALA A 89 3.45 -4.24 11.53
CA ALA A 89 3.11 -5.59 11.94
C ALA A 89 1.59 -5.84 11.95
N SER A 90 0.78 -4.80 12.15
CA SER A 90 -0.68 -4.91 12.28
C SER A 90 -1.37 -5.03 10.93
N VAL A 91 -1.97 -6.17 10.65
CA VAL A 91 -2.82 -6.39 9.45
C VAL A 91 -4.04 -5.47 9.46
N ALA A 92 -4.63 -5.23 10.64
CA ALA A 92 -5.75 -4.30 10.78
C ALA A 92 -5.35 -2.87 10.39
N LEU A 93 -4.16 -2.42 10.83
CA LEU A 93 -3.65 -1.10 10.47
C LEU A 93 -3.32 -1.02 8.96
N GLN A 94 -2.77 -2.06 8.35
CA GLN A 94 -2.57 -2.10 6.90
C GLN A 94 -3.88 -1.89 6.13
N SER A 95 -4.94 -2.57 6.57
CA SER A 95 -6.28 -2.42 5.99
C SER A 95 -6.80 -0.99 6.20
N ALA A 96 -6.81 -0.49 7.43
CA ALA A 96 -7.31 0.83 7.77
C ALA A 96 -6.56 1.95 7.00
N ILE A 97 -5.24 1.84 6.81
CA ILE A 97 -4.48 2.79 5.99
C ILE A 97 -5.06 2.89 4.59
N LEU A 98 -5.39 1.75 3.97
CA LEU A 98 -5.86 1.71 2.57
C LEU A 98 -7.34 2.07 2.43
N THR A 99 -8.19 1.65 3.39
CA THR A 99 -9.65 1.77 3.26
C THR A 99 -10.24 2.99 3.95
N GLU A 100 -9.51 3.60 4.89
CA GLU A 100 -10.00 4.71 5.71
C GLU A 100 -9.09 5.94 5.64
N TYR A 101 -7.82 5.80 6.08
CA TYR A 101 -6.92 6.95 6.24
C TYR A 101 -6.53 7.61 4.91
N ILE A 102 -6.12 6.83 3.92
CA ILE A 102 -5.71 7.36 2.61
C ILE A 102 -6.89 7.95 1.84
N PRO A 103 -8.08 7.31 1.74
CA PRO A 103 -9.25 7.93 1.13
C PRO A 103 -9.66 9.24 1.80
N PHE A 104 -9.67 9.30 3.14
CA PHE A 104 -9.98 10.52 3.88
C PHE A 104 -8.97 11.64 3.59
N LEU A 105 -7.68 11.35 3.67
CA LEU A 105 -6.62 12.32 3.36
C LEU A 105 -6.67 12.78 1.90
N SER A 106 -6.91 11.87 0.97
CA SER A 106 -7.07 12.19 -0.45
C SER A 106 -8.19 13.19 -0.68
N ASN A 107 -9.34 12.97 -0.08
CA ASN A 107 -10.49 13.88 -0.19
C ASN A 107 -10.18 15.28 0.31
N ILE A 108 -9.51 15.37 1.45
CA ILE A 108 -9.10 16.68 2.02
C ILE A 108 -8.13 17.39 1.09
N LEU A 109 -7.12 16.68 0.60
CA LEU A 109 -6.10 17.28 -0.27
C LEU A 109 -6.65 17.70 -1.64
N ILE A 110 -7.60 16.94 -2.20
CA ILE A 110 -8.30 17.30 -3.44
C ILE A 110 -9.15 18.56 -3.25
N GLN A 111 -9.95 18.60 -2.18
CA GLN A 111 -10.85 19.74 -1.92
C GLN A 111 -10.12 21.05 -1.66
N ASN A 112 -8.90 20.98 -1.15
CA ASN A 112 -8.06 22.14 -0.89
C ASN A 112 -7.02 22.41 -2.00
N GLY A 113 -7.12 21.72 -3.15
CA GLY A 113 -6.32 21.99 -4.34
C GLY A 113 -4.85 21.52 -4.27
N TYR A 114 -4.51 20.65 -3.31
CA TYR A 114 -3.14 20.12 -3.17
C TYR A 114 -2.83 19.02 -4.18
N ILE A 115 -3.81 18.21 -4.50
CA ILE A 115 -3.72 17.14 -5.50
C ILE A 115 -4.96 17.14 -6.39
N GLN A 116 -4.83 16.65 -7.62
CA GLN A 116 -5.94 16.56 -8.57
C GLN A 116 -6.57 15.17 -8.63
N LYS A 117 -5.86 14.15 -8.17
CA LYS A 117 -6.30 12.74 -8.18
C LYS A 117 -6.07 12.12 -6.80
N PRO A 118 -6.86 11.11 -6.43
CA PRO A 118 -6.64 10.38 -5.18
C PRO A 118 -5.22 9.82 -5.07
N ILE A 119 -4.73 9.74 -3.84
CA ILE A 119 -3.45 9.10 -3.51
C ILE A 119 -3.55 7.62 -3.89
N CYS A 120 -2.69 7.17 -4.80
CA CYS A 120 -2.63 5.77 -5.20
C CYS A 120 -1.77 4.99 -4.19
N ALA A 121 -2.40 4.08 -3.45
CA ALA A 121 -1.72 3.23 -2.49
C ALA A 121 -2.01 1.76 -2.77
N VAL A 122 -1.00 0.91 -2.58
CA VAL A 122 -1.08 -0.53 -2.81
C VAL A 122 -0.59 -1.33 -1.62
N LEU A 123 -1.24 -2.48 -1.37
CA LEU A 123 -0.81 -3.44 -0.37
C LEU A 123 0.19 -4.41 -0.99
N ARG A 124 1.40 -4.48 -0.43
CA ARG A 124 2.44 -5.41 -0.84
C ARG A 124 2.45 -6.61 0.11
N LYS A 125 2.35 -7.80 -0.47
CA LYS A 125 2.33 -9.08 0.24
C LYS A 125 3.32 -10.06 -0.38
N GLY A 126 3.69 -11.09 0.37
CA GLY A 126 4.46 -12.21 -0.15
C GLY A 126 3.75 -12.91 -1.32
N LYS A 127 4.53 -13.38 -2.28
CA LYS A 127 4.02 -14.02 -3.51
C LYS A 127 3.13 -15.24 -3.26
N GLU A 128 3.30 -15.91 -2.14
CA GLU A 128 2.47 -17.04 -1.69
C GLU A 128 1.02 -16.64 -1.34
N ARG A 129 0.76 -15.33 -1.26
CA ARG A 129 -0.59 -14.77 -1.05
C ARG A 129 -1.36 -14.56 -2.35
N PHE A 130 -0.73 -14.78 -3.49
CA PHE A 130 -1.31 -14.52 -4.80
C PHE A 130 -1.49 -15.81 -5.60
N ALA A 131 -2.55 -15.86 -6.42
CA ALA A 131 -2.81 -16.97 -7.32
C ALA A 131 -1.81 -16.98 -8.49
N CYS A 132 -1.30 -18.15 -8.83
CA CYS A 132 -0.58 -18.41 -10.06
C CYS A 132 -1.54 -18.95 -11.12
N ASP A 133 -1.77 -18.22 -12.20
CA ASP A 133 -2.73 -18.59 -13.23
C ASP A 133 -2.46 -19.98 -13.82
N ARG A 134 -1.19 -20.32 -14.10
CA ARG A 134 -0.81 -21.66 -14.57
C ARG A 134 -1.17 -22.78 -13.58
N ARG A 135 -0.81 -22.60 -12.30
CA ARG A 135 -1.11 -23.59 -11.25
C ARG A 135 -2.61 -23.71 -11.01
N LEU A 136 -3.33 -22.59 -11.08
CA LEU A 136 -4.77 -22.54 -10.94
C LEU A 136 -5.47 -23.35 -12.04
N LEU A 137 -5.08 -23.16 -13.31
CA LEU A 137 -5.60 -23.92 -14.44
C LEU A 137 -5.34 -25.43 -14.29
N ILE A 138 -4.13 -25.81 -13.91
CA ILE A 138 -3.78 -27.23 -13.67
C ILE A 138 -4.67 -27.79 -12.57
N ARG A 139 -4.81 -27.06 -11.46
CA ARG A 139 -5.60 -27.51 -10.32
C ARG A 139 -7.08 -27.66 -10.63
N GLN A 140 -7.66 -26.73 -11.39
CA GLN A 140 -9.06 -26.80 -11.84
C GLN A 140 -9.33 -28.05 -12.68
N LYS A 141 -8.40 -28.45 -13.55
CA LYS A 141 -8.51 -29.67 -14.37
C LYS A 141 -8.43 -30.94 -13.53
N GLN A 142 -7.72 -30.94 -12.40
CA GLN A 142 -7.55 -32.09 -11.52
C GLN A 142 -8.75 -32.35 -10.59
N ILE A 143 -9.62 -31.36 -10.38
CA ILE A 143 -10.76 -31.51 -9.48
C ILE A 143 -11.94 -32.05 -10.28
N GLY A 144 -12.28 -33.32 -10.04
CA GLY A 144 -13.50 -33.96 -10.56
C GLY A 144 -14.78 -33.35 -10.01
N ILE A 145 -15.90 -33.52 -10.75
CA ILE A 145 -17.19 -32.85 -10.45
C ILE A 145 -18.11 -33.77 -9.66
N ARG A 146 -17.62 -34.53 -8.67
CA ARG A 146 -18.47 -35.45 -7.88
C ARG A 146 -18.66 -34.97 -6.44
N GLY A 147 -19.94 -34.88 -6.02
CA GLY A 147 -20.35 -34.54 -4.66
C GLY A 147 -20.33 -33.05 -4.31
N GLU A 148 -21.06 -32.66 -3.25
CA GLU A 148 -21.21 -31.26 -2.84
C GLU A 148 -19.90 -30.64 -2.34
N ARG A 149 -19.07 -31.39 -1.64
CA ARG A 149 -17.74 -30.95 -1.18
C ARG A 149 -16.83 -30.58 -2.34
N PHE A 150 -16.90 -31.32 -3.44
CA PHE A 150 -16.14 -30.99 -4.66
C PHE A 150 -16.71 -29.76 -5.38
N ARG A 151 -18.05 -29.59 -5.39
CA ARG A 151 -18.69 -28.40 -5.96
C ARG A 151 -18.27 -27.12 -5.24
N ARG A 152 -18.27 -27.07 -3.92
CA ARG A 152 -17.80 -25.93 -3.11
C ARG A 152 -16.34 -25.61 -3.37
N ARG A 153 -15.49 -26.64 -3.43
CA ARG A 153 -14.07 -26.50 -3.72
C ARG A 153 -13.82 -25.97 -5.15
N ALA A 154 -14.53 -26.48 -6.14
CA ALA A 154 -14.45 -25.99 -7.51
C ALA A 154 -14.96 -24.55 -7.64
N ALA A 155 -16.00 -24.16 -6.90
CA ALA A 155 -16.48 -22.79 -6.86
C ALA A 155 -15.43 -21.82 -6.28
N ALA A 156 -14.78 -22.17 -5.17
CA ALA A 156 -13.70 -21.39 -4.58
C ALA A 156 -12.50 -21.21 -5.54
N LEU A 157 -12.13 -22.28 -6.26
CA LEU A 157 -11.07 -22.21 -7.29
C LEU A 157 -11.48 -21.39 -8.52
N ARG A 158 -12.75 -21.41 -8.91
CA ARG A 158 -13.27 -20.54 -9.98
C ARG A 158 -13.24 -19.06 -9.56
N ALA A 159 -13.56 -18.76 -8.31
CA ALA A 159 -13.45 -17.38 -7.79
C ALA A 159 -12.02 -16.85 -7.87
N ALA A 160 -10.99 -17.70 -7.77
CA ALA A 160 -9.60 -17.30 -7.96
C ALA A 160 -9.25 -16.85 -9.40
N ASN A 161 -10.10 -17.13 -10.40
CA ASN A 161 -9.91 -16.56 -11.74
C ASN A 161 -10.20 -15.06 -11.78
N GLN A 162 -11.03 -14.55 -10.88
CA GLN A 162 -11.40 -13.13 -10.83
C GLN A 162 -10.63 -12.36 -9.75
N CYS A 163 -10.15 -13.05 -8.72
CA CYS A 163 -9.42 -12.45 -7.62
C CYS A 163 -7.99 -13.01 -7.52
N LEU A 164 -7.01 -12.15 -7.69
CA LEU A 164 -5.60 -12.53 -7.60
C LEU A 164 -5.16 -12.79 -6.16
N ASP A 165 -5.67 -12.00 -5.21
CA ASP A 165 -5.31 -12.09 -3.78
C ASP A 165 -6.06 -13.23 -3.10
N LEU A 166 -5.31 -14.27 -2.71
CA LEU A 166 -5.86 -15.46 -2.06
C LEU A 166 -6.39 -15.19 -0.64
N ASP A 167 -6.00 -14.10 0.00
CA ASP A 167 -6.50 -13.75 1.32
C ASP A 167 -7.94 -13.20 1.27
N LEU A 168 -8.35 -12.68 0.12
CA LEU A 168 -9.71 -12.17 -0.11
C LEU A 168 -10.70 -13.26 -0.55
N LEU A 169 -10.22 -14.50 -0.73
CA LEU A 169 -11.05 -15.61 -1.22
C LEU A 169 -11.51 -16.51 -0.08
N PRO A 170 -12.78 -16.44 0.33
CA PRO A 170 -13.33 -17.38 1.29
C PRO A 170 -13.42 -18.79 0.70
N GLY A 171 -13.24 -19.80 1.54
CA GLY A 171 -13.48 -21.20 1.16
C GLY A 171 -12.35 -21.93 0.44
N ILE A 172 -11.22 -21.27 0.13
CA ILE A 172 -10.03 -21.96 -0.37
C ILE A 172 -9.33 -22.69 0.78
N SER A 173 -9.19 -24.03 0.65
CA SER A 173 -8.48 -24.83 1.63
C SER A 173 -6.98 -24.47 1.68
N ARG A 174 -6.33 -24.68 2.84
CA ARG A 174 -4.87 -24.50 2.96
C ARG A 174 -4.09 -25.36 1.94
N HIS A 175 -4.59 -26.55 1.64
CA HIS A 175 -3.99 -27.45 0.65
C HIS A 175 -4.07 -26.83 -0.76
N ASP A 176 -5.27 -26.39 -1.20
CA ASP A 176 -5.41 -25.80 -2.52
C ASP A 176 -4.64 -24.48 -2.64
N ARG A 177 -4.64 -23.67 -1.58
CA ARG A 177 -3.84 -22.44 -1.55
C ARG A 177 -2.36 -22.73 -1.86
N ARG A 178 -1.74 -23.73 -1.24
CA ARG A 178 -0.34 -24.12 -1.52
C ARG A 178 -0.12 -24.58 -2.96
N LEU A 179 -1.10 -25.25 -3.55
CA LEU A 179 -1.01 -25.77 -4.91
C LEU A 179 -1.18 -24.68 -5.98
N ILE A 180 -1.98 -23.63 -5.70
CA ILE A 180 -2.29 -22.59 -6.67
C ILE A 180 -1.52 -21.27 -6.46
N CYS A 181 -0.83 -21.08 -5.33
CA CYS A 181 -0.08 -19.85 -5.08
C CYS A 181 1.10 -19.70 -6.05
N VAL A 182 1.56 -18.45 -6.19
CA VAL A 182 2.78 -18.13 -6.94
C VAL A 182 3.96 -18.87 -6.33
N PRO A 183 4.75 -19.63 -7.13
CA PRO A 183 5.86 -20.41 -6.62
C PRO A 183 7.03 -19.53 -6.18
N GLU A 184 7.90 -20.08 -5.34
CA GLU A 184 9.10 -19.40 -4.89
C GLU A 184 10.00 -18.99 -6.07
N ARG A 185 10.16 -19.88 -7.02
CA ARG A 185 10.88 -19.61 -8.29
C ARG A 185 9.88 -19.66 -9.45
N CYS A 186 9.65 -18.52 -10.06
CA CYS A 186 8.79 -18.42 -11.23
C CYS A 186 9.64 -18.53 -12.49
N SER A 187 9.34 -19.51 -13.36
CA SER A 187 10.08 -19.69 -14.60
C SER A 187 9.83 -18.56 -15.60
N ARG A 188 10.91 -18.12 -16.26
CA ARG A 188 10.82 -17.18 -17.40
C ARG A 188 10.18 -17.83 -18.63
N SER A 189 10.24 -19.14 -18.74
CA SER A 189 9.63 -19.95 -19.82
C SER A 189 8.16 -20.33 -19.54
N CYS A 190 7.49 -19.64 -18.61
CA CYS A 190 6.08 -19.90 -18.33
C CYS A 190 5.23 -19.51 -19.55
N ILE A 191 4.35 -20.41 -19.99
CA ILE A 191 3.46 -20.18 -21.15
C ILE A 191 2.49 -19.01 -20.96
N LEU A 192 2.21 -18.63 -19.71
CA LEU A 192 1.37 -17.47 -19.37
C LEU A 192 2.20 -16.25 -18.94
N HIS A 193 3.47 -16.18 -19.34
CA HIS A 193 4.36 -15.13 -18.89
C HIS A 193 3.89 -13.72 -19.28
N SER A 194 3.40 -13.53 -20.51
CA SER A 194 2.86 -12.27 -21.02
C SER A 194 1.58 -11.83 -20.30
N ASP A 195 0.69 -12.79 -20.05
CA ASP A 195 -0.66 -12.54 -19.56
C ASP A 195 -0.82 -12.83 -18.05
N CYS A 196 0.31 -12.97 -17.35
CA CYS A 196 0.34 -13.32 -15.93
C CYS A 196 -0.15 -12.15 -15.07
N ARG A 197 -1.30 -12.32 -14.39
CA ARG A 197 -1.90 -11.32 -13.50
C ARG A 197 -0.97 -10.91 -12.35
N TYR A 198 -0.19 -11.85 -11.81
CA TYR A 198 0.77 -11.52 -10.76
C TYR A 198 1.90 -10.62 -11.26
N ARG A 199 2.41 -10.85 -12.47
CA ARG A 199 3.41 -9.96 -13.09
C ARG A 199 2.85 -8.58 -13.37
N GLN A 200 1.62 -8.52 -13.86
CA GLN A 200 0.93 -7.25 -14.07
C GLN A 200 0.76 -6.50 -12.74
N TYR A 201 0.31 -7.19 -11.69
CA TYR A 201 0.24 -6.64 -10.33
C TYR A 201 1.60 -6.07 -9.86
N LEU A 202 2.71 -6.79 -10.07
CA LEU A 202 4.04 -6.30 -9.70
C LEU A 202 4.43 -5.04 -10.47
N LYS A 203 4.13 -5.01 -11.77
CA LYS A 203 4.38 -3.85 -12.63
C LYS A 203 3.55 -2.64 -12.18
N ASP A 204 2.27 -2.84 -11.94
CA ASP A 204 1.35 -1.79 -11.52
C ASP A 204 1.71 -1.27 -10.12
N SER A 205 2.06 -2.17 -9.20
CA SER A 205 2.46 -1.82 -7.83
C SER A 205 3.76 -1.01 -7.74
N ASN A 206 4.63 -1.10 -8.76
CA ASN A 206 5.87 -0.33 -8.86
C ASN A 206 5.75 0.81 -9.90
N GLY A 207 4.57 1.01 -10.46
CA GLY A 207 4.32 2.06 -11.46
C GLY A 207 4.47 3.47 -10.89
N ALA A 208 4.76 4.42 -11.77
CA ALA A 208 4.96 5.83 -11.42
C ALA A 208 3.71 6.51 -10.81
N SER A 209 2.54 5.90 -10.94
CA SER A 209 1.30 6.40 -10.34
C SER A 209 1.15 6.04 -8.86
N VAL A 210 1.90 5.05 -8.35
CA VAL A 210 1.81 4.60 -6.96
C VAL A 210 2.57 5.55 -6.06
N THR A 211 1.87 6.14 -5.11
CA THR A 211 2.43 7.08 -4.12
C THR A 211 2.92 6.33 -2.87
N ILE A 212 2.14 5.37 -2.39
CA ILE A 212 2.40 4.65 -1.13
C ILE A 212 2.31 3.15 -1.36
N GLN A 213 3.26 2.41 -0.82
CA GLN A 213 3.21 0.95 -0.68
C GLN A 213 3.09 0.61 0.80
N VAL A 214 2.05 -0.15 1.16
CA VAL A 214 1.86 -0.64 2.53
C VAL A 214 2.25 -2.11 2.58
N CYS A 215 3.01 -2.54 3.59
CA CYS A 215 3.43 -3.93 3.75
C CYS A 215 3.60 -4.33 5.22
N ASN A 216 3.87 -5.59 5.48
CA ASN A 216 4.34 -6.02 6.79
C ASN A 216 5.88 -6.02 6.85
N HIS A 217 6.42 -6.08 8.09
CA HIS A 217 7.86 -6.06 8.31
C HIS A 217 8.59 -7.23 7.63
N ASN A 218 8.00 -8.43 7.65
CA ASN A 218 8.62 -9.60 7.01
C ASN A 218 8.72 -9.42 5.50
N TYR A 219 7.70 -8.84 4.87
CA TYR A 219 7.76 -8.51 3.44
C TYR A 219 8.86 -7.48 3.16
N LEU A 220 8.92 -6.41 3.96
CA LEU A 220 9.94 -5.36 3.78
C LEU A 220 11.35 -5.92 3.87
N LEU A 221 11.63 -6.72 4.90
CA LEU A 221 12.95 -7.34 5.10
C LEU A 221 13.31 -8.32 3.98
N ALA A 222 12.36 -9.16 3.55
CA ALA A 222 12.57 -10.07 2.44
C ALA A 222 12.81 -9.33 1.12
N ASP A 223 12.06 -8.27 0.82
CA ASP A 223 12.24 -7.45 -0.39
C ASP A 223 13.60 -6.73 -0.37
N ALA A 224 14.02 -6.20 0.78
CA ALA A 224 15.32 -5.55 0.94
C ALA A 224 16.50 -6.53 0.78
N ALA A 225 16.37 -7.77 1.26
CA ALA A 225 17.41 -8.80 1.13
C ALA A 225 17.57 -9.35 -0.31
N HIS A 226 16.59 -9.10 -1.20
CA HIS A 226 16.60 -9.61 -2.58
C HIS A 226 16.84 -8.52 -3.63
N ARG A 227 17.06 -7.28 -3.23
CA ARG A 227 17.46 -6.15 -4.09
C ARG A 227 18.96 -6.04 -4.21
#